data_4c5c70e7f742d52d138d546446c87c01
#
_entry.id   4c5c70e7f742d52d138d546446c87c01
#
_cell.length_a   1.000
_cell.length_b   1.000
_cell.length_c   1.000
_cell.angle_alpha   90.00
_cell.angle_beta   90.00
_cell.angle_gamma   90.00
#
_symmetry.space_group_name_H-M   'P 1'
#
loop_
_entity.id
_entity.type
_entity.pdbx_description
1 polymer ?
#
loop_
_entity_poly.entity_id
_entity_poly.type
_entity_poly.pdbx_seq_one_letter_code
_entity_poly.pdbx_strand_id
1 'polypeptide(L)'
;CGHAMQLGDVTTKNYPKMTLISAPRAGGAISTRSFIPHVCHDAIGVLAAVTVATACVLDGSTTEGIAVVPGANAKTISVEHPTGEFSVEIEVDPANPQNVTSAALLRTARLLMRGEAMVPASVWAGHRAGDFSAAPEPRRARQG
;
A
#
# COMPACT_ATOMS: atom_id res chain seq x y z
N CYS A 1 18.50 15.21 4.31
CA CYS A 1 17.74 14.57 3.21
C CYS A 1 17.20 15.61 2.23
N GLY A 2 16.53 16.71 2.67
CA GLY A 2 15.86 17.67 1.78
C GLY A 2 16.74 18.22 0.66
N HIS A 3 17.94 18.67 0.96
CA HIS A 3 18.88 19.18 -0.05
C HIS A 3 19.29 18.10 -1.07
N ALA A 4 19.57 16.87 -0.62
CA ALA A 4 19.93 15.75 -1.51
C ALA A 4 18.78 15.33 -2.42
N MET A 5 17.55 15.60 -2.02
CA MET A 5 16.32 15.33 -2.80
C MET A 5 15.85 16.57 -3.60
N GLN A 6 16.63 17.62 -3.66
CA GLN A 6 16.31 18.91 -4.31
C GLN A 6 15.04 19.59 -3.76
N LEU A 7 14.65 19.29 -2.53
CA LEU A 7 13.50 19.86 -1.84
C LEU A 7 13.83 21.11 -1.03
N GLY A 8 15.11 21.52 -0.98
CA GLY A 8 15.60 22.63 -0.18
C GLY A 8 15.56 22.35 1.32
N ASP A 9 15.35 23.40 2.12
CA ASP A 9 15.17 23.27 3.57
C ASP A 9 13.78 22.71 3.91
N VAL A 10 13.76 21.54 4.53
CA VAL A 10 12.53 20.81 4.92
C VAL A 10 12.39 20.71 6.44
N THR A 11 13.18 21.45 7.21
CA THR A 11 13.23 21.36 8.69
C THR A 11 11.84 21.55 9.33
N THR A 12 11.01 22.44 8.77
CA THR A 12 9.65 22.73 9.25
C THR A 12 8.56 22.07 8.43
N LYS A 13 8.92 21.24 7.44
CA LYS A 13 7.97 20.59 6.55
C LYS A 13 7.61 19.18 7.03
N ASN A 14 6.47 18.67 6.58
CA ASN A 14 6.03 17.29 6.85
C ASN A 14 6.48 16.30 5.76
N TYR A 15 7.49 16.65 5.02
CA TYR A 15 8.13 15.83 3.98
C TYR A 15 9.65 16.10 3.93
N PRO A 16 10.44 15.17 3.41
CA PRO A 16 10.07 13.81 3.04
C PRO A 16 9.72 12.99 4.28
N LYS A 17 8.82 12.04 4.14
CA LYS A 17 8.54 11.05 5.20
C LYS A 17 9.66 10.01 5.20
N MET A 18 10.19 9.72 6.37
CA MET A 18 11.29 8.79 6.55
C MET A 18 10.79 7.51 7.20
N THR A 19 11.27 6.38 6.70
CA THR A 19 10.98 5.07 7.31
C THR A 19 12.30 4.36 7.58
N LEU A 20 12.56 4.05 8.84
CA LEU A 20 13.64 3.15 9.23
C LEU A 20 13.17 1.71 9.00
N ILE A 21 14.07 0.88 8.52
CA ILE A 21 13.83 -0.54 8.25
C ILE A 21 14.81 -1.40 9.04
N SER A 22 14.37 -2.59 9.42
CA SER A 22 15.19 -3.61 10.05
C SER A 22 14.63 -5.02 9.73
N ALA A 23 15.40 -6.05 10.03
CA ALA A 23 14.93 -7.42 9.91
C ALA A 23 13.61 -7.63 10.69
N PRO A 24 12.72 -8.52 10.21
CA PRO A 24 11.45 -8.79 10.86
C PRO A 24 11.66 -9.33 12.28
N ARG A 25 10.72 -9.02 13.19
CA ARG A 25 10.79 -9.41 14.61
C ARG A 25 9.64 -10.30 15.05
N ALA A 26 8.52 -10.26 14.34
CA ALA A 26 7.29 -10.96 14.67
C ALA A 26 6.84 -11.95 13.58
N GLY A 27 7.76 -12.36 12.69
CA GLY A 27 7.46 -13.30 11.61
C GLY A 27 6.98 -12.66 10.31
N GLY A 28 6.97 -11.33 10.23
CA GLY A 28 6.70 -10.59 9.01
C GLY A 28 7.83 -10.64 7.98
N ALA A 29 7.74 -9.84 6.94
CA ALA A 29 8.76 -9.71 5.91
C ALA A 29 9.83 -8.67 6.26
N ILE A 30 9.45 -7.59 6.91
CA ILE A 30 10.34 -6.48 7.29
C ILE A 30 9.73 -5.70 8.45
N SER A 31 10.57 -5.18 9.35
CA SER A 31 10.12 -4.33 10.45
C SER A 31 10.41 -2.86 10.16
N THR A 32 9.46 -1.99 10.48
CA THR A 32 9.51 -0.56 10.12
C THR A 32 9.24 0.38 11.29
N ARG A 33 9.78 1.60 11.17
CA ARG A 33 9.43 2.77 11.98
C ARG A 33 9.31 3.97 11.06
N SER A 34 8.09 4.44 10.83
CA SER A 34 7.80 5.59 9.97
C SER A 34 7.67 6.88 10.77
N PHE A 35 8.28 7.95 10.30
CA PHE A 35 8.28 9.25 10.94
C PHE A 35 7.48 10.27 10.12
N ILE A 36 6.61 11.04 10.81
CA ILE A 36 5.75 12.05 10.18
C ILE A 36 5.79 13.35 10.99
N PRO A 37 6.65 14.28 10.63
CA PRO A 37 8.01 14.12 10.13
C PRO A 37 8.98 13.71 11.23
N HIS A 38 8.73 14.08 12.50
CA HIS A 38 9.64 13.91 13.62
C HIS A 38 9.14 12.93 14.68
N VAL A 39 7.85 12.59 14.65
CA VAL A 39 7.23 11.64 15.57
C VAL A 39 7.07 10.29 14.87
N CYS A 40 7.48 9.21 15.57
CA CYS A 40 7.25 7.87 15.07
C CYS A 40 5.74 7.58 15.05
N HIS A 41 5.23 7.14 13.93
CA HIS A 41 3.85 6.72 13.77
C HIS A 41 3.63 5.38 14.48
N ASP A 42 2.55 5.24 15.23
CA ASP A 42 2.22 4.00 15.96
C ASP A 42 1.93 2.81 15.03
N ALA A 43 1.52 3.09 13.81
CA ALA A 43 1.34 2.12 12.75
C ALA A 43 2.20 2.48 11.52
N ILE A 44 1.72 2.22 10.31
CA ILE A 44 2.33 2.65 9.06
C ILE A 44 1.24 3.18 8.13
N GLY A 45 1.52 4.27 7.43
CA GLY A 45 0.60 4.78 6.40
C GLY A 45 0.53 3.87 5.18
N VAL A 46 -0.63 3.82 4.52
CA VAL A 46 -0.90 2.98 3.35
C VAL A 46 0.19 3.10 2.28
N LEU A 47 0.50 4.34 1.85
CA LEU A 47 1.52 4.57 0.82
C LEU A 47 2.91 4.15 1.27
N ALA A 48 3.25 4.37 2.54
CA ALA A 48 4.54 3.94 3.09
C ALA A 48 4.64 2.41 3.13
N ALA A 49 3.57 1.70 3.51
CA ALA A 49 3.53 0.24 3.50
C ALA A 49 3.71 -0.32 2.08
N VAL A 50 3.00 0.23 1.09
CA VAL A 50 3.16 -0.16 -0.32
C VAL A 50 4.57 0.12 -0.81
N THR A 51 5.14 1.30 -0.51
CA THR A 51 6.51 1.65 -0.90
C THR A 51 7.53 0.68 -0.32
N VAL A 52 7.42 0.35 0.97
CA VAL A 52 8.34 -0.61 1.63
C VAL A 52 8.16 -2.00 1.04
N ALA A 53 6.91 -2.46 0.87
CA ALA A 53 6.64 -3.78 0.27
C ALA A 53 7.17 -3.89 -1.16
N THR A 54 7.01 -2.84 -1.97
CA THR A 54 7.59 -2.75 -3.31
C THR A 54 9.12 -2.82 -3.27
N ALA A 55 9.75 -2.06 -2.36
CA ALA A 55 11.19 -2.11 -2.19
C ALA A 55 11.68 -3.52 -1.83
N CYS A 56 10.91 -4.29 -1.04
CA CYS A 56 11.28 -5.67 -0.66
C CYS A 56 11.39 -6.63 -1.84
N VAL A 57 10.73 -6.36 -2.97
CA VAL A 57 10.74 -7.23 -4.16
C VAL A 57 11.66 -6.75 -5.27
N LEU A 58 12.23 -5.57 -5.14
CA LEU A 58 13.14 -4.99 -6.13
C LEU A 58 14.60 -5.24 -5.74
N ASP A 59 15.39 -5.82 -6.66
CA ASP A 59 16.82 -6.02 -6.48
C ASP A 59 17.55 -4.66 -6.38
N GLY A 60 18.62 -4.62 -5.60
CA GLY A 60 19.41 -3.42 -5.39
C GLY A 60 18.73 -2.35 -4.52
N SER A 61 17.58 -2.68 -3.94
CA SER A 61 16.88 -1.77 -3.02
C SER A 61 17.53 -1.75 -1.62
N THR A 62 17.17 -0.76 -0.80
CA THR A 62 17.68 -0.65 0.58
C THR A 62 17.22 -1.79 1.50
N THR A 63 16.26 -2.61 1.08
CA THR A 63 15.73 -3.75 1.84
C THR A 63 16.45 -5.06 1.52
N GLU A 64 17.33 -5.07 0.53
CA GLU A 64 18.09 -6.25 0.14
C GLU A 64 18.97 -6.76 1.30
N GLY A 65 18.91 -8.05 1.56
CA GLY A 65 19.62 -8.67 2.70
C GLY A 65 19.00 -8.41 4.07
N ILE A 66 17.91 -7.60 4.15
CA ILE A 66 17.18 -7.29 5.38
C ILE A 66 15.81 -7.96 5.38
N ALA A 67 15.09 -7.87 4.25
CA ALA A 67 13.74 -8.39 4.11
C ALA A 67 13.73 -9.92 3.91
N VAL A 68 12.70 -10.58 4.47
CA VAL A 68 12.41 -12.00 4.22
C VAL A 68 11.20 -12.05 3.28
N VAL A 69 11.46 -12.35 2.01
CA VAL A 69 10.45 -12.29 0.94
C VAL A 69 10.08 -13.68 0.46
N PRO A 70 8.79 -14.03 0.35
CA PRO A 70 8.35 -15.29 -0.25
C PRO A 70 8.80 -15.44 -1.70
N GLY A 71 9.15 -16.67 -2.10
CA GLY A 71 9.70 -16.97 -3.43
C GLY A 71 8.69 -17.08 -4.58
N ALA A 72 7.42 -16.66 -4.41
CA ALA A 72 6.38 -16.72 -5.43
C ALA A 72 6.30 -15.43 -6.28
N ASN A 73 5.65 -15.48 -7.47
CA ASN A 73 5.40 -14.27 -8.29
C ASN A 73 4.33 -13.36 -7.67
N ALA A 74 3.30 -13.95 -7.06
CA ALA A 74 2.36 -13.24 -6.21
C ALA A 74 2.81 -13.40 -4.75
N LYS A 75 3.10 -12.30 -4.08
CA LYS A 75 3.70 -12.27 -2.74
C LYS A 75 2.83 -11.46 -1.79
N THR A 76 2.57 -11.99 -0.61
CA THR A 76 2.06 -11.21 0.51
C THR A 76 3.22 -10.75 1.36
N ILE A 77 3.48 -9.46 1.37
CA ILE A 77 4.54 -8.82 2.15
C ILE A 77 3.93 -8.28 3.43
N SER A 78 4.23 -8.89 4.55
CA SER A 78 3.84 -8.42 5.87
C SER A 78 4.85 -7.37 6.35
N VAL A 79 4.42 -6.11 6.40
CA VAL A 79 5.20 -4.97 6.88
C VAL A 79 4.88 -4.75 8.36
N GLU A 80 5.82 -5.11 9.23
CA GLU A 80 5.68 -4.90 10.66
C GLU A 80 5.82 -3.42 11.03
N HIS A 81 5.05 -2.97 12.00
CA HIS A 81 5.08 -1.63 12.57
C HIS A 81 4.91 -1.68 14.11
N PRO A 82 5.03 -0.57 14.86
CA PRO A 82 5.03 -0.60 16.33
C PRO A 82 3.86 -1.33 16.99
N THR A 83 2.68 -1.30 16.40
CA THR A 83 1.44 -1.86 16.99
C THR A 83 0.90 -3.08 16.26
N GLY A 84 1.63 -3.64 15.28
CA GLY A 84 1.21 -4.82 14.53
C GLY A 84 1.85 -4.94 13.16
N GLU A 85 1.07 -5.39 12.19
CA GLU A 85 1.52 -5.57 10.81
C GLU A 85 0.53 -5.00 9.80
N PHE A 86 1.02 -4.79 8.59
CA PHE A 86 0.23 -4.35 7.44
C PHE A 86 0.57 -5.22 6.24
N SER A 87 -0.37 -6.02 5.79
CA SER A 87 -0.17 -6.94 4.66
C SER A 87 -0.41 -6.23 3.33
N VAL A 88 0.56 -6.35 2.44
CA VAL A 88 0.52 -5.83 1.07
C VAL A 88 0.70 -6.99 0.11
N GLU A 89 -0.21 -7.15 -0.83
CA GLU A 89 -0.06 -8.11 -1.94
C GLU A 89 0.67 -7.43 -3.08
N ILE A 90 1.76 -8.04 -3.55
CA ILE A 90 2.59 -7.56 -4.66
C ILE A 90 2.62 -8.63 -5.73
N GLU A 91 2.34 -8.24 -6.96
CA GLU A 91 2.56 -9.08 -8.14
C GLU A 91 3.70 -8.50 -8.97
N VAL A 92 4.63 -9.35 -9.38
CA VAL A 92 5.73 -9.00 -10.28
C VAL A 92 5.55 -9.72 -11.60
N ASP A 93 6.05 -9.11 -12.66
CA ASP A 93 6.08 -9.72 -13.98
C ASP A 93 7.03 -10.94 -13.97
N PRO A 94 6.56 -12.15 -14.30
CA PRO A 94 7.41 -13.32 -14.34
C PRO A 94 8.61 -13.22 -15.32
N ALA A 95 8.45 -12.42 -16.37
CA ALA A 95 9.50 -12.19 -17.37
C ALA A 95 10.49 -11.10 -16.95
N ASN A 96 10.07 -10.20 -16.07
CA ASN A 96 10.90 -9.11 -15.53
C ASN A 96 10.56 -8.85 -14.06
N PRO A 97 11.22 -9.50 -13.10
CA PRO A 97 10.95 -9.35 -11.67
C PRO A 97 11.13 -7.92 -11.12
N GLN A 98 11.79 -7.03 -11.86
CA GLN A 98 11.89 -5.60 -11.52
C GLN A 98 10.64 -4.81 -11.90
N ASN A 99 9.69 -5.42 -12.61
CA ASN A 99 8.44 -4.80 -12.98
C ASN A 99 7.30 -5.24 -12.04
N VAL A 100 6.92 -4.39 -11.12
CA VAL A 100 5.75 -4.60 -10.26
C VAL A 100 4.49 -4.28 -11.05
N THR A 101 3.66 -5.28 -11.31
CA THR A 101 2.45 -5.14 -12.13
C THR A 101 1.21 -4.79 -11.30
N SER A 102 1.21 -5.15 -10.02
CA SER A 102 0.09 -4.89 -9.12
C SER A 102 0.58 -4.73 -7.68
N ALA A 103 -0.06 -3.82 -6.94
CA ALA A 103 0.07 -3.70 -5.50
C ALA A 103 -1.31 -3.52 -4.89
N ALA A 104 -1.71 -4.39 -3.99
CA ALA A 104 -3.00 -4.37 -3.34
C ALA A 104 -2.86 -4.44 -1.82
N LEU A 105 -3.87 -3.92 -1.11
CA LEU A 105 -3.90 -3.89 0.34
C LEU A 105 -5.00 -4.80 0.85
N LEU A 106 -4.66 -5.66 1.78
CA LEU A 106 -5.65 -6.46 2.48
C LEU A 106 -6.29 -5.61 3.59
N ARG A 107 -7.59 -5.36 3.48
CA ARG A 107 -8.37 -4.65 4.50
C ARG A 107 -9.68 -5.35 4.77
N THR A 108 -10.11 -5.29 6.01
CA THR A 108 -11.44 -5.74 6.40
C THR A 108 -12.45 -4.62 6.20
N ALA A 109 -13.65 -4.97 5.74
CA ALA A 109 -14.78 -4.06 5.63
C ALA A 109 -16.03 -4.71 6.20
N ARG A 110 -16.84 -3.92 6.88
CA ARG A 110 -18.15 -4.32 7.39
C ARG A 110 -19.22 -3.38 6.84
N LEU A 111 -20.23 -3.94 6.19
CA LEU A 111 -21.38 -3.16 5.77
C LEU A 111 -22.17 -2.72 7.01
N LEU A 112 -22.19 -1.41 7.27
CA LEU A 112 -22.93 -0.81 8.37
C LEU A 112 -24.31 -0.36 7.95
N MET A 113 -24.46 0.12 6.71
CA MET A 113 -25.71 0.65 6.18
C MET A 113 -25.79 0.48 4.68
N ARG A 114 -26.98 0.24 4.18
CA ARG A 114 -27.34 0.30 2.77
C ARG A 114 -28.57 1.16 2.59
N GLY A 115 -28.57 2.06 1.62
CA GLY A 115 -29.68 2.97 1.40
C GLY A 115 -29.55 3.70 0.06
N GLU A 116 -30.51 4.59 -0.22
CA GLU A 116 -30.53 5.45 -1.39
C GLU A 116 -30.36 6.89 -0.97
N ALA A 117 -29.61 7.66 -1.76
CA ALA A 117 -29.49 9.11 -1.61
C ALA A 117 -30.22 9.79 -2.77
N MET A 118 -31.17 10.65 -2.44
CA MET A 118 -31.90 11.44 -3.44
C MET A 118 -31.07 12.66 -3.81
N VAL A 119 -30.63 12.72 -5.06
CA VAL A 119 -29.85 13.84 -5.59
C VAL A 119 -30.76 14.71 -6.46
N PRO A 120 -30.89 16.04 -6.17
CA PRO A 120 -31.68 16.92 -7.02
C PRO A 120 -31.16 16.96 -8.45
N ALA A 121 -32.09 16.98 -9.43
CA ALA A 121 -31.72 17.02 -10.84
C ALA A 121 -30.92 18.27 -11.24
N SER A 122 -31.02 19.35 -10.48
CA SER A 122 -30.18 20.54 -10.64
C SER A 122 -28.71 20.33 -10.27
N VAL A 123 -28.40 19.32 -9.46
CA VAL A 123 -27.04 18.96 -9.05
C VAL A 123 -26.47 17.85 -9.95
N TRP A 124 -27.33 16.90 -10.31
CA TRP A 124 -26.95 15.79 -11.18
C TRP A 124 -28.18 15.33 -11.98
N ALA A 125 -28.13 15.51 -13.29
CA ALA A 125 -29.22 15.11 -14.19
C ALA A 125 -29.38 13.59 -14.35
N GLY A 126 -28.46 12.81 -13.79
CA GLY A 126 -28.41 11.35 -13.91
C GLY A 126 -27.97 10.86 -15.29
N HIS A 127 -27.46 9.64 -15.34
CA HIS A 127 -27.44 8.89 -16.61
C HIS A 127 -28.81 8.27 -16.82
N ARG A 128 -29.34 8.31 -18.03
CA ARG A 128 -30.59 7.61 -18.35
C ARG A 128 -30.39 6.11 -18.09
N ALA A 129 -31.45 5.46 -17.59
CA ALA A 129 -31.48 4.00 -17.47
C ALA A 129 -31.16 3.38 -18.84
N GLY A 130 -29.97 2.82 -19.02
CA GLY A 130 -29.44 2.33 -20.30
C GLY A 130 -27.98 2.73 -20.56
N ASP A 131 -27.47 3.77 -19.94
CA ASP A 131 -26.06 4.21 -20.11
C ASP A 131 -25.05 3.38 -19.30
N PHE A 132 -25.50 2.49 -18.42
CA PHE A 132 -24.64 1.52 -17.76
C PHE A 132 -24.54 0.27 -18.66
N SER A 133 -23.70 0.33 -19.66
CA SER A 133 -23.10 -0.86 -20.25
C SER A 133 -22.40 -1.61 -19.12
N ALA A 134 -22.86 -2.83 -18.86
CA ALA A 134 -22.49 -3.77 -17.81
C ALA A 134 -21.24 -3.40 -17.00
N ALA A 135 -21.44 -3.08 -15.70
CA ALA A 135 -20.34 -3.07 -14.75
C ALA A 135 -19.58 -4.40 -14.85
N PRO A 136 -18.24 -4.41 -14.86
CA PRO A 136 -17.48 -5.64 -14.87
C PRO A 136 -17.93 -6.49 -13.67
N GLU A 137 -18.25 -7.76 -13.93
CA GLU A 137 -18.63 -8.70 -12.87
C GLU A 137 -17.59 -8.68 -11.74
N PRO A 138 -18.03 -8.64 -10.47
CA PRO A 138 -17.11 -8.73 -9.36
C PRO A 138 -16.31 -10.04 -9.49
N ARG A 139 -15.00 -9.95 -9.54
CA ARG A 139 -14.11 -11.12 -9.51
C ARG A 139 -14.51 -11.98 -8.32
N ARG A 140 -15.05 -13.17 -8.60
CA ARG A 140 -15.36 -14.16 -7.56
C ARG A 140 -14.08 -14.41 -6.76
N ALA A 141 -14.14 -14.19 -5.44
CA ALA A 141 -13.10 -14.61 -4.53
C ALA A 141 -12.82 -16.10 -4.79
N ARG A 142 -11.59 -16.43 -5.13
CA ARG A 142 -11.16 -17.83 -5.21
C ARG A 142 -11.27 -18.39 -3.80
N GLN A 143 -12.23 -19.27 -3.60
CA GLN A 143 -12.27 -20.15 -2.45
C GLN A 143 -11.13 -21.16 -2.63
N GLY A 144 -10.15 -21.12 -1.76
CA GLY A 144 -9.05 -22.05 -1.59
C GLY A 144 -8.73 -22.13 -0.12
#